data_98951b91437a7c9ee0ce76e75701b8c8
#
_entry.id   98951b91437a7c9ee0ce76e75701b8c8
#
_cell.length_a   1.000
_cell.length_b   1.000
_cell.length_c   1.000
_cell.angle_alpha   90.00
_cell.angle_beta   90.00
_cell.angle_gamma   90.00
#
_symmetry.space_group_name_H-M   'P 1'
#
loop_
_entity.id
_entity.type
_entity.pdbx_description
1 polymer ?
#
loop_
_entity_poly.entity_id
_entity_poly.type
_entity_poly.pdbx_seq_one_letter_code
_entity_poly.pdbx_strand_id
1 'polypeptide(L)'
;YGATILADYTAPSDGSTQAYVTYIQNFSTSYPEMNGLLMSSASGGGGETVLNTLKSLVDPGTIKICSFDTFEGMQEGFNDGWLSCLAGGIEIQALFDFVMLYNAVDGHPLADGYTVLYQNFIFITSAEDCENYSKYISNPEYMIYDADTIQSMTVRYNPDCTLKTLTDIMDAYTLESVVATATE
;
A
#
# COMPACT_ATOMS: atom_id res chain seq x y z
N TYR A 1 11.83 -1.26 22.20
CA TYR A 1 10.92 -0.13 22.19
C TYR A 1 9.52 -0.67 22.51
N GLY A 2 8.85 -0.17 23.57
CA GLY A 2 7.52 -0.56 23.97
C GLY A 2 6.51 0.51 23.56
N ALA A 3 5.55 0.15 22.70
CA ALA A 3 4.37 0.99 22.48
C ALA A 3 3.26 0.52 23.43
N THR A 4 2.49 1.46 23.96
CA THR A 4 1.28 1.16 24.74
C THR A 4 0.07 1.39 23.85
N ILE A 5 -0.75 0.38 23.69
CA ILE A 5 -2.04 0.51 23.00
C ILE A 5 -3.04 1.09 24.00
N LEU A 6 -3.49 2.31 23.76
CA LEU A 6 -4.44 3.01 24.61
C LEU A 6 -5.88 2.62 24.29
N ALA A 7 -6.17 2.44 23.00
CA ALA A 7 -7.48 2.02 22.51
C ALA A 7 -7.35 1.33 21.15
N ASP A 8 -8.36 0.53 20.82
CA ASP A 8 -8.57 -0.02 19.49
C ASP A 8 -10.00 0.21 19.01
N TYR A 9 -10.18 0.17 17.72
CA TYR A 9 -11.48 0.36 17.08
C TYR A 9 -11.59 -0.48 15.81
N THR A 10 -12.72 -1.15 15.70
CA THR A 10 -13.08 -1.86 14.47
C THR A 10 -14.05 -1.00 13.66
N ALA A 11 -13.63 -0.60 12.45
CA ALA A 11 -14.48 0.18 11.55
C ALA A 11 -15.78 -0.57 11.23
N PRO A 12 -16.92 0.12 11.13
CA PRO A 12 -18.17 -0.51 10.76
C PRO A 12 -18.11 -1.02 9.33
N SER A 13 -18.75 -2.15 9.07
CA SER A 13 -18.78 -2.81 7.76
C SER A 13 -19.61 -2.06 6.70
N ASP A 14 -20.34 -1.03 7.10
CA ASP A 14 -21.18 -0.19 6.21
C ASP A 14 -20.38 0.91 5.47
N GLY A 15 -19.07 1.04 5.73
CA GLY A 15 -18.20 2.03 5.12
C GLY A 15 -18.47 3.48 5.58
N SER A 16 -19.20 3.66 6.69
CA SER A 16 -19.54 4.99 7.21
C SER A 16 -18.31 5.75 7.67
N THR A 17 -17.96 6.83 6.95
CA THR A 17 -16.87 7.74 7.35
C THR A 17 -17.21 8.54 8.63
N GLN A 18 -18.49 8.77 8.92
CA GLN A 18 -18.93 9.45 10.14
C GLN A 18 -18.51 8.70 11.41
N ALA A 19 -18.40 7.41 11.37
CA ALA A 19 -17.93 6.63 12.49
C ALA A 19 -16.45 6.94 12.81
N TYR A 20 -15.60 7.08 11.78
CA TYR A 20 -14.20 7.50 11.98
C TYR A 20 -14.12 8.86 12.69
N VAL A 21 -14.89 9.85 12.25
CA VAL A 21 -14.94 11.18 12.91
C VAL A 21 -15.25 11.05 14.39
N THR A 22 -16.31 10.30 14.71
CA THR A 22 -16.76 10.11 16.10
C THR A 22 -15.69 9.44 16.95
N TYR A 23 -15.03 8.40 16.44
CA TYR A 23 -14.01 7.69 17.20
C TYR A 23 -12.74 8.52 17.40
N ILE A 24 -12.28 9.24 16.38
CA ILE A 24 -11.11 10.12 16.51
C ILE A 24 -11.38 11.24 17.52
N GLN A 25 -12.56 11.84 17.53
CA GLN A 25 -12.97 12.82 18.53
C GLN A 25 -12.97 12.23 19.94
N ASN A 26 -13.53 11.02 20.10
CA ASN A 26 -13.56 10.34 21.40
C ASN A 26 -12.15 9.99 21.87
N PHE A 27 -11.30 9.47 20.99
CA PHE A 27 -9.92 9.11 21.35
C PHE A 27 -9.10 10.34 21.76
N SER A 28 -9.17 11.42 20.99
CA SER A 28 -8.47 12.68 21.32
C SER A 28 -8.91 13.27 22.67
N THR A 29 -10.17 13.04 23.04
CA THR A 29 -10.70 13.52 24.34
C THR A 29 -10.33 12.58 25.50
N SER A 30 -10.42 11.25 25.26
CA SER A 30 -10.23 10.24 26.33
C SER A 30 -8.75 9.93 26.58
N TYR A 31 -7.89 10.15 25.59
CA TYR A 31 -6.47 9.82 25.62
C TYR A 31 -5.63 11.01 25.14
N PRO A 32 -5.56 12.10 25.91
CA PRO A 32 -4.83 13.30 25.51
C PRO A 32 -3.31 13.07 25.36
N GLU A 33 -2.79 11.96 25.88
CA GLU A 33 -1.39 11.52 25.74
C GLU A 33 -1.13 10.74 24.44
N MET A 34 -2.16 10.47 23.64
CA MET A 34 -2.01 9.74 22.36
C MET A 34 -1.08 10.51 21.42
N ASN A 35 -0.05 9.83 20.92
CA ASN A 35 0.95 10.40 20.02
C ASN A 35 1.11 9.61 18.72
N GLY A 36 0.39 8.53 18.55
CA GLY A 36 0.40 7.70 17.34
C GLY A 36 -0.97 7.08 17.05
N LEU A 37 -1.29 6.95 15.78
CA LEU A 37 -2.46 6.26 15.26
C LEU A 37 -2.05 5.28 14.18
N LEU A 38 -2.39 4.01 14.35
CA LEU A 38 -2.20 2.98 13.34
C LEU A 38 -3.55 2.61 12.72
N MET A 39 -3.65 2.75 11.42
CA MET A 39 -4.81 2.31 10.63
C MET A 39 -4.47 1.03 9.90
N SER A 40 -5.26 -0.02 10.07
CA SER A 40 -5.09 -1.28 9.32
C SER A 40 -5.58 -1.20 7.88
N SER A 41 -6.32 -0.15 7.53
CA SER A 41 -6.69 0.22 6.15
C SER A 41 -7.09 1.69 6.11
N ALA A 42 -6.64 2.41 5.09
CA ALA A 42 -7.03 3.80 4.81
C ALA A 42 -8.00 3.91 3.63
N SER A 43 -8.36 2.78 3.01
CA SER A 43 -9.23 2.72 1.82
C SER A 43 -10.65 3.27 2.08
N GLY A 44 -11.39 3.52 1.01
CA GLY A 44 -12.79 3.97 1.09
C GLY A 44 -12.99 5.35 1.75
N GLY A 45 -12.01 6.25 1.69
CA GLY A 45 -12.07 7.58 2.29
C GLY A 45 -11.75 7.63 3.80
N GLY A 46 -11.42 6.48 4.41
CA GLY A 46 -11.10 6.42 5.84
C GLY A 46 -9.86 7.22 6.20
N GLY A 47 -8.78 7.10 5.42
CA GLY A 47 -7.52 7.81 5.65
C GLY A 47 -7.66 9.32 5.58
N GLU A 48 -8.30 9.83 4.53
CA GLU A 48 -8.59 11.26 4.37
C GLU A 48 -9.48 11.79 5.51
N THR A 49 -10.52 11.05 5.87
CA THR A 49 -11.44 11.44 6.96
C THR A 49 -10.71 11.53 8.29
N VAL A 50 -9.86 10.57 8.62
CA VAL A 50 -9.06 10.57 9.84
C VAL A 50 -8.09 11.75 9.87
N LEU A 51 -7.34 11.96 8.78
CA LEU A 51 -6.40 13.08 8.66
C LEU A 51 -7.11 14.43 8.85
N ASN A 52 -8.22 14.68 8.14
CA ASN A 52 -8.97 15.91 8.21
C ASN A 52 -9.60 16.12 9.60
N THR A 53 -10.04 15.04 10.24
CA THR A 53 -10.57 15.13 11.63
C THR A 53 -9.47 15.51 12.60
N LEU A 54 -8.29 14.89 12.53
CA LEU A 54 -7.15 15.23 13.41
C LEU A 54 -6.67 16.66 13.18
N LYS A 55 -6.59 17.13 11.93
CA LYS A 55 -6.26 18.54 11.61
C LYS A 55 -7.19 19.55 12.30
N SER A 56 -8.42 19.15 12.60
CA SER A 56 -9.39 20.01 13.30
C SER A 56 -9.31 19.97 14.81
N LEU A 57 -8.60 19.00 15.39
CA LEU A 57 -8.61 18.72 16.83
C LEU A 57 -7.28 19.04 17.52
N VAL A 58 -6.16 18.83 16.85
CA VAL A 58 -4.82 18.95 17.44
C VAL A 58 -3.84 19.61 16.47
N ASP A 59 -2.73 20.11 17.01
CA ASP A 59 -1.68 20.72 16.21
C ASP A 59 -0.90 19.67 15.38
N PRO A 60 -0.36 20.05 14.20
CA PRO A 60 0.48 19.19 13.39
C PRO A 60 1.66 18.61 14.18
N GLY A 61 1.91 17.33 13.97
CA GLY A 61 3.01 16.61 14.63
C GLY A 61 2.72 16.08 16.04
N THR A 62 1.58 16.46 16.65
CA THR A 62 1.16 15.93 17.96
C THR A 62 0.85 14.44 17.87
N ILE A 63 0.14 14.01 16.83
CA ILE A 63 -0.21 12.63 16.56
C ILE A 63 0.36 12.25 15.21
N LYS A 64 1.12 11.15 15.15
CA LYS A 64 1.64 10.58 13.90
C LYS A 64 0.75 9.46 13.42
N ILE A 65 0.42 9.47 12.13
CA ILE A 65 -0.41 8.45 11.49
C ILE A 65 0.50 7.50 10.73
N CYS A 66 0.28 6.20 10.92
CA CYS A 66 0.75 5.13 10.04
C CYS A 66 -0.47 4.38 9.50
N SER A 67 -0.42 3.95 8.24
CA SER A 67 -1.53 3.24 7.63
C SER A 67 -1.10 2.17 6.65
N PHE A 68 -1.92 1.13 6.51
CA PHE A 68 -1.99 0.36 5.29
C PHE A 68 -2.93 1.06 4.31
N ASP A 69 -2.65 0.90 3.02
CA ASP A 69 -3.23 1.61 1.89
C ASP A 69 -2.85 3.10 1.82
N THR A 70 -2.94 3.63 0.62
CA THR A 70 -2.78 5.04 0.28
C THR A 70 -4.14 5.73 0.23
N PHE A 71 -4.14 7.07 0.34
CA PHE A 71 -5.37 7.86 0.32
C PHE A 71 -5.12 9.27 -0.22
N GLU A 72 -6.18 9.94 -0.61
CA GLU A 72 -6.12 11.33 -1.07
C GLU A 72 -5.64 12.27 0.04
N GLY A 73 -4.72 13.22 -0.30
CA GLY A 73 -4.13 14.13 0.68
C GLY A 73 -2.90 13.59 1.42
N MET A 74 -2.45 12.36 1.11
CA MET A 74 -1.27 11.78 1.79
C MET A 74 0.00 12.62 1.62
N GLN A 75 0.25 13.20 0.44
CA GLN A 75 1.45 14.04 0.20
C GLN A 75 1.45 15.28 1.10
N GLU A 76 0.31 15.97 1.22
CA GLU A 76 0.13 17.08 2.14
C GLU A 76 0.30 16.61 3.60
N GLY A 77 -0.25 15.45 3.94
CA GLY A 77 -0.10 14.86 5.27
C GLY A 77 1.34 14.62 5.68
N PHE A 78 2.23 14.22 4.76
CA PHE A 78 3.68 14.13 5.03
C PHE A 78 4.33 15.50 5.14
N ASN A 79 4.03 16.43 4.23
CA ASN A 79 4.58 17.79 4.25
C ASN A 79 4.24 18.52 5.56
N ASP A 80 3.03 18.36 6.05
CA ASP A 80 2.55 18.96 7.29
C ASP A 80 2.96 18.19 8.56
N GLY A 81 3.63 17.06 8.39
CA GLY A 81 4.14 16.26 9.50
C GLY A 81 3.12 15.39 10.23
N TRP A 82 1.96 15.12 9.63
CA TRP A 82 0.95 14.20 10.17
C TRP A 82 1.28 12.74 9.94
N LEU A 83 1.82 12.41 8.77
CA LEU A 83 2.13 11.04 8.40
C LEU A 83 3.57 10.66 8.76
N SER A 84 3.78 9.41 9.12
CA SER A 84 5.10 8.81 9.34
C SER A 84 5.39 7.68 8.37
N CYS A 85 4.37 6.90 8.02
CA CYS A 85 4.54 5.76 7.11
C CYS A 85 3.18 5.35 6.54
N LEU A 86 3.16 5.06 5.26
CA LEU A 86 2.08 4.31 4.61
C LEU A 86 2.66 3.05 3.98
N ALA A 87 1.87 1.99 3.91
CA ALA A 87 2.22 0.75 3.22
C ALA A 87 1.25 0.55 2.06
N GLY A 88 1.78 0.57 0.83
CA GLY A 88 1.03 0.39 -0.42
C GLY A 88 1.68 -0.69 -1.29
N GLY A 89 1.46 -0.64 -2.61
CA GLY A 89 2.10 -1.52 -3.59
C GLY A 89 1.28 -2.75 -3.95
N ILE A 90 0.00 -2.79 -3.58
CA ILE A 90 -0.88 -3.93 -3.92
C ILE A 90 -1.40 -3.86 -5.37
N GLU A 91 -1.22 -2.74 -6.06
CA GLU A 91 -1.75 -2.49 -7.41
C GLU A 91 -1.24 -3.50 -8.44
N ILE A 92 -0.01 -3.99 -8.26
CA ILE A 92 0.61 -4.96 -9.17
C ILE A 92 0.17 -6.41 -8.92
N GLN A 93 -0.47 -6.70 -7.79
CA GLN A 93 -0.85 -8.06 -7.40
C GLN A 93 -1.68 -8.77 -8.49
N ALA A 94 -2.62 -8.07 -9.09
CA ALA A 94 -3.46 -8.61 -10.14
C ALA A 94 -2.68 -9.14 -11.36
N LEU A 95 -1.51 -8.54 -11.66
CA LEU A 95 -0.65 -9.03 -12.74
C LEU A 95 -0.04 -10.39 -12.39
N PHE A 96 0.46 -10.56 -11.17
CA PHE A 96 1.06 -11.84 -10.75
C PHE A 96 0.01 -12.95 -10.68
N ASP A 97 -1.20 -12.65 -10.19
CA ASP A 97 -2.33 -13.57 -10.21
C ASP A 97 -2.70 -13.95 -11.65
N PHE A 98 -2.74 -12.98 -12.56
CA PHE A 98 -2.99 -13.22 -13.98
C PHE A 98 -1.91 -14.10 -14.61
N VAL A 99 -0.64 -13.85 -14.33
CA VAL A 99 0.49 -14.65 -14.87
C VAL A 99 0.40 -16.09 -14.39
N MET A 100 0.09 -16.34 -13.12
CA MET A 100 -0.12 -17.69 -12.58
C MET A 100 -1.27 -18.40 -13.31
N LEU A 101 -2.40 -17.71 -13.47
CA LEU A 101 -3.56 -18.24 -14.18
C LEU A 101 -3.26 -18.50 -15.66
N TYR A 102 -2.58 -17.57 -16.34
CA TYR A 102 -2.21 -17.69 -17.74
C TYR A 102 -1.36 -18.95 -17.99
N ASN A 103 -0.28 -19.14 -17.21
CA ASN A 103 0.57 -20.33 -17.33
C ASN A 103 -0.22 -21.62 -17.08
N ALA A 104 -1.11 -21.64 -16.10
CA ALA A 104 -1.93 -22.81 -15.80
C ALA A 104 -2.89 -23.16 -16.94
N VAL A 105 -3.56 -22.15 -17.53
CA VAL A 105 -4.48 -22.33 -18.67
C VAL A 105 -3.74 -22.74 -19.95
N ASP A 106 -2.52 -22.25 -20.15
CA ASP A 106 -1.65 -22.61 -21.28
C ASP A 106 -1.03 -24.01 -21.12
N GLY A 107 -1.34 -24.74 -20.03
CA GLY A 107 -0.87 -26.09 -19.77
C GLY A 107 0.51 -26.19 -19.10
N HIS A 108 1.03 -25.08 -18.60
CA HIS A 108 2.34 -24.96 -17.97
C HIS A 108 2.25 -24.35 -16.57
N PRO A 109 1.52 -24.96 -15.60
CA PRO A 109 1.36 -24.39 -14.27
C PRO A 109 2.73 -24.23 -13.59
N LEU A 110 2.96 -23.05 -13.00
CA LEU A 110 4.22 -22.77 -12.29
C LEU A 110 4.28 -23.42 -10.90
N ALA A 111 3.17 -24.00 -10.42
CA ALA A 111 3.10 -24.72 -9.16
C ALA A 111 2.14 -25.91 -9.26
N ASP A 112 2.44 -26.97 -8.54
CA ASP A 112 1.62 -28.18 -8.44
C ASP A 112 0.58 -28.03 -7.31
N GLY A 113 -0.53 -27.33 -7.60
CA GLY A 113 -1.62 -27.13 -6.64
C GLY A 113 -1.57 -25.79 -5.92
N TYR A 114 -2.10 -25.75 -4.67
CA TYR A 114 -2.17 -24.52 -3.88
C TYR A 114 -0.77 -24.00 -3.53
N THR A 115 -0.52 -22.74 -3.87
CA THR A 115 0.70 -22.05 -3.45
C THR A 115 0.37 -20.66 -2.96
N VAL A 116 1.18 -20.12 -2.06
CA VAL A 116 1.06 -18.76 -1.55
C VAL A 116 2.22 -17.94 -2.10
N LEU A 117 1.89 -16.84 -2.76
CA LEU A 117 2.86 -15.84 -3.17
C LEU A 117 2.89 -14.73 -2.12
N TYR A 118 4.09 -14.30 -1.76
CA TYR A 118 4.30 -13.17 -0.85
C TYR A 118 4.83 -11.99 -1.66
N GLN A 119 4.13 -10.88 -1.59
CA GLN A 119 4.56 -9.62 -2.18
C GLN A 119 4.96 -8.65 -1.07
N ASN A 120 6.08 -7.98 -1.27
CA ASN A 120 6.52 -6.93 -0.35
C ASN A 120 5.62 -5.70 -0.46
N PHE A 121 5.32 -5.07 0.66
CA PHE A 121 4.73 -3.74 0.65
C PHE A 121 5.77 -2.71 0.24
N ILE A 122 5.31 -1.67 -0.45
CA ILE A 122 6.07 -0.45 -0.65
C ILE A 122 5.77 0.48 0.51
N PHE A 123 6.82 0.83 1.26
CA PHE A 123 6.70 1.80 2.34
C PHE A 123 6.92 3.21 1.79
N ILE A 124 5.97 4.09 2.08
CA ILE A 124 5.96 5.50 1.71
C ILE A 124 6.24 6.26 3.00
N THR A 125 7.37 6.97 3.08
CA THR A 125 7.86 7.60 4.32
C THR A 125 8.10 9.08 4.19
N SER A 126 7.89 9.63 2.98
CA SER A 126 8.10 11.04 2.67
C SER A 126 7.09 11.54 1.63
N ALA A 127 7.02 12.86 1.48
CA ALA A 127 6.24 13.50 0.40
C ALA A 127 6.80 13.18 -0.99
N GLU A 128 8.11 12.99 -1.13
CA GLU A 128 8.78 12.58 -2.37
C GLU A 128 8.39 11.14 -2.73
N ASP A 129 8.37 10.22 -1.75
CA ASP A 129 7.87 8.86 -1.97
C ASP A 129 6.41 8.87 -2.44
N CYS A 130 5.57 9.75 -1.87
CA CYS A 130 4.17 9.92 -2.29
C CYS A 130 4.07 10.36 -3.74
N GLU A 131 4.87 11.34 -4.16
CA GLU A 131 4.90 11.83 -5.55
C GLU A 131 5.30 10.71 -6.51
N ASN A 132 6.37 10.01 -6.20
CA ASN A 132 6.85 8.88 -7.00
C ASN A 132 5.83 7.75 -7.05
N TYR A 133 5.24 7.39 -5.90
CA TYR A 133 4.21 6.37 -5.83
C TYR A 133 2.99 6.73 -6.68
N SER A 134 2.49 7.96 -6.55
CA SER A 134 1.34 8.44 -7.32
C SER A 134 1.61 8.47 -8.82
N LYS A 135 2.83 8.81 -9.21
CA LYS A 135 3.23 8.95 -10.61
C LYS A 135 3.44 7.61 -11.31
N TYR A 136 4.05 6.65 -10.62
CA TYR A 136 4.56 5.42 -11.24
C TYR A 136 3.84 4.15 -10.80
N ILE A 137 3.15 4.14 -9.66
CA ILE A 137 2.50 2.94 -9.14
C ILE A 137 0.98 3.06 -9.19
N SER A 138 0.41 4.13 -8.62
CA SER A 138 -1.04 4.34 -8.63
C SER A 138 -1.57 4.92 -9.95
N ASN A 139 -0.69 5.33 -10.86
CA ASN A 139 -1.09 5.87 -12.15
C ASN A 139 -1.44 4.73 -13.13
N PRO A 140 -2.71 4.56 -13.53
CA PRO A 140 -3.11 3.49 -14.44
C PRO A 140 -2.56 3.64 -15.87
N GLU A 141 -2.04 4.83 -16.22
CA GLU A 141 -1.42 5.07 -17.53
C GLU A 141 0.06 4.65 -17.56
N TYR A 142 0.64 4.38 -16.38
CA TYR A 142 2.03 3.93 -16.27
C TYR A 142 2.10 2.40 -16.14
N MET A 143 2.86 1.77 -17.00
CA MET A 143 3.11 0.33 -16.95
C MET A 143 4.37 0.07 -16.12
N ILE A 144 4.20 -0.54 -14.93
CA ILE A 144 5.30 -0.89 -14.02
C ILE A 144 6.28 -1.89 -14.67
N TYR A 145 5.75 -2.83 -15.44
CA TYR A 145 6.53 -3.79 -16.21
C TYR A 145 6.22 -3.66 -17.69
N ASP A 146 7.24 -3.67 -18.52
CA ASP A 146 7.11 -3.72 -19.96
C ASP A 146 6.65 -5.09 -20.48
N ALA A 147 6.36 -5.16 -21.77
CA ALA A 147 5.87 -6.37 -22.41
C ALA A 147 6.90 -7.52 -22.33
N ASP A 148 8.19 -7.20 -22.42
CA ASP A 148 9.26 -8.21 -22.39
C ASP A 148 9.38 -8.83 -21.00
N THR A 149 9.29 -8.00 -19.94
CA THR A 149 9.26 -8.47 -18.55
C THR A 149 8.03 -9.35 -18.29
N ILE A 150 6.84 -8.93 -18.73
CA ILE A 150 5.61 -9.72 -18.59
C ILE A 150 5.72 -11.06 -19.33
N GLN A 151 6.25 -11.05 -20.55
CA GLN A 151 6.48 -12.28 -21.33
C GLN A 151 7.47 -13.21 -20.65
N SER A 152 8.52 -12.67 -20.02
CA SER A 152 9.53 -13.47 -19.31
C SER A 152 8.95 -14.28 -18.14
N MET A 153 7.81 -13.86 -17.59
CA MET A 153 7.07 -14.55 -16.53
C MET A 153 6.15 -15.67 -17.06
N THR A 154 6.14 -15.93 -18.37
CA THR A 154 5.26 -16.95 -18.97
C THR A 154 6.07 -18.01 -19.69
N VAL A 155 5.77 -19.29 -19.46
CA VAL A 155 6.49 -20.43 -20.05
C VAL A 155 6.38 -20.43 -21.58
N ARG A 156 5.29 -19.92 -22.11
CA ARG A 156 5.07 -19.81 -23.56
C ARG A 156 6.14 -19.01 -24.29
N TYR A 157 6.60 -17.92 -23.68
CA TYR A 157 7.60 -17.01 -24.26
C TYR A 157 8.99 -17.20 -23.66
N ASN A 158 9.07 -17.74 -22.44
CA ASN A 158 10.29 -18.09 -21.73
C ASN A 158 10.20 -19.54 -21.22
N PRO A 159 10.67 -20.54 -22.00
CA PRO A 159 10.59 -21.95 -21.59
C PRO A 159 11.31 -22.28 -20.28
N ASP A 160 12.24 -21.42 -19.84
CA ASP A 160 12.96 -21.57 -18.58
C ASP A 160 12.25 -20.88 -17.40
N CYS A 161 11.06 -20.29 -17.64
CA CYS A 161 10.25 -19.65 -16.60
C CYS A 161 9.81 -20.67 -15.55
N THR A 162 10.00 -20.34 -14.31
CA THR A 162 9.61 -21.12 -13.13
C THR A 162 8.90 -20.24 -12.11
N LEU A 163 8.33 -20.85 -11.07
CA LEU A 163 7.80 -20.08 -9.92
C LEU A 163 8.86 -19.14 -9.32
N LYS A 164 10.15 -19.60 -9.31
CA LYS A 164 11.25 -18.77 -8.84
C LYS A 164 11.46 -17.53 -9.71
N THR A 165 11.30 -17.62 -11.03
CA THR A 165 11.38 -16.47 -11.94
C THR A 165 10.36 -15.39 -11.53
N LEU A 166 9.12 -15.83 -11.27
CA LEU A 166 8.05 -14.94 -10.83
C LEU A 166 8.35 -14.31 -9.46
N THR A 167 8.75 -15.12 -8.48
CA THR A 167 9.03 -14.62 -7.13
C THR A 167 10.25 -13.70 -7.07
N ASP A 168 11.27 -13.91 -7.89
CA ASP A 168 12.42 -13.00 -7.99
C ASP A 168 12.00 -11.60 -8.50
N ILE A 169 11.07 -11.54 -9.45
CA ILE A 169 10.50 -10.28 -9.94
C ILE A 169 9.65 -9.61 -8.86
N MET A 170 8.86 -10.39 -8.12
CA MET A 170 8.06 -9.89 -6.99
C MET A 170 8.94 -9.33 -5.87
N ASP A 171 10.04 -10.02 -5.54
CA ASP A 171 10.98 -9.59 -4.50
C ASP A 171 11.76 -8.32 -4.90
N ALA A 172 11.99 -8.13 -6.20
CA ALA A 172 12.63 -6.93 -6.74
C ALA A 172 11.70 -5.71 -6.83
N TYR A 173 10.40 -5.87 -6.58
CA TYR A 173 9.42 -4.78 -6.64
C TYR A 173 9.54 -3.87 -5.42
N THR A 174 10.14 -2.71 -5.63
CA THR A 174 10.30 -1.62 -4.65
C THR A 174 10.02 -0.28 -5.30
N LEU A 175 9.77 0.76 -4.52
CA LEU A 175 9.58 2.11 -5.08
C LEU A 175 10.81 2.57 -5.86
N GLU A 176 12.01 2.30 -5.31
CA GLU A 176 13.28 2.66 -5.95
C GLU A 176 13.46 1.94 -7.30
N SER A 177 13.14 0.63 -7.37
CA SER A 177 13.26 -0.12 -8.63
C SER A 177 12.30 0.39 -9.70
N VAL A 178 11.06 0.73 -9.33
CA VAL A 178 10.07 1.28 -10.27
C VAL A 178 10.50 2.66 -10.77
N VAL A 179 10.97 3.54 -9.88
CA VAL A 179 11.46 4.88 -10.26
C VAL A 179 12.70 4.79 -11.16
N ALA A 180 13.63 3.89 -10.85
CA ALA A 180 14.85 3.71 -11.66
C ALA A 180 14.51 3.29 -13.11
N THR A 181 13.60 2.32 -13.26
CA THR A 181 13.16 1.86 -14.60
C THR A 181 12.42 2.96 -15.38
N ALA A 182 11.70 3.84 -14.67
CA ALA A 182 10.92 4.91 -15.28
C ALA A 182 11.76 6.07 -15.82
N THR A 183 13.00 6.21 -15.36
CA THR A 183 13.91 7.32 -15.72
C THR A 183 14.95 6.95 -16.76
N GLU A 184 14.99 5.69 -17.20
CA GLU A 184 15.80 5.19 -18.33
C GLU A 184 15.05 5.33 -19.67
#